data_b0179592ad79f2e788c6ff7bf94274a0
#
_entry.id   b0179592ad79f2e788c6ff7bf94274a0
#
_cell.length_a   1.000
_cell.length_b   1.000
_cell.length_c   1.000
_cell.angle_alpha   90.00
_cell.angle_beta   90.00
_cell.angle_gamma   90.00
#
_symmetry.space_group_name_H-M   'P 1'
#
loop_
_entity.id
_entity.type
_entity.pdbx_description
1 polymer ?
#
loop_
_entity_poly.entity_id
_entity_poly.type
_entity_poly.pdbx_seq_one_letter_code
_entity_poly.pdbx_strand_id
1 'polypeptide(L)'
;SDMYQAWKNGTISLREYLYYGIANNWIDTTKLDIQSRYSNADDVFTALLDDCFRDLEQDPAFEKLIYQYLINNNVVTGRELCMALYSQNVLAYDENEVNLLRVSGEEYAYQFLMNKIRNIEITPAQLALDPCTASCVVTSAKTGEVLALVSYPSYDNNRISDSTYFAQLNADQSLPLRNNATQTLKAPGSTFKPITAIAGLEEGAITLSDMINCTGIYEEVSNPIRCWKYPGFHGPLNVVGGIENSCNYFFSEVAHRLSTEADGSYKPEKGLETLKKYATMFGLDRTSGIEISEATPSISDTDPERSSMGQGTHQFASVQLARYVTALANRGTVYDLSLIDKETDSQGNLVKDYSPAVASTLDFQTSTWDAVQQGMRQVVTNSST
;
A
#
# COMPACT_ATOMS: atom_id res chain seq x y z
N SER A 1 18.83 -10.47 -22.02
CA SER A 1 20.05 -11.08 -22.56
C SER A 1 21.04 -11.35 -21.43
N ASP A 2 21.96 -12.28 -21.60
CA ASP A 2 22.99 -12.62 -20.62
C ASP A 2 23.86 -11.41 -20.25
N MET A 3 24.11 -10.53 -21.21
CA MET A 3 24.83 -9.26 -20.99
C MET A 3 24.08 -8.28 -20.09
N TYR A 4 22.76 -8.21 -20.20
CA TYR A 4 21.94 -7.41 -19.28
C TYR A 4 22.04 -7.94 -17.84
N GLN A 5 21.96 -9.26 -17.68
CA GLN A 5 22.11 -9.87 -16.34
C GLN A 5 23.54 -9.69 -15.78
N ALA A 6 24.55 -9.80 -16.63
CA ALA A 6 25.94 -9.56 -16.24
C ALA A 6 26.16 -8.12 -15.75
N TRP A 7 25.59 -7.13 -16.45
CA TRP A 7 25.63 -5.74 -16.01
C TRP A 7 24.83 -5.55 -14.70
N LYS A 8 23.61 -6.07 -14.64
CA LYS A 8 22.76 -5.97 -13.44
C LYS A 8 23.41 -6.59 -12.19
N ASN A 9 24.19 -7.66 -12.38
CA ASN A 9 24.93 -8.34 -11.31
C ASN A 9 26.32 -7.72 -11.02
N GLY A 10 26.68 -6.63 -11.72
CA GLY A 10 27.95 -5.94 -11.51
C GLY A 10 29.19 -6.68 -12.03
N THR A 11 29.04 -7.73 -12.87
CA THR A 11 30.15 -8.50 -13.45
C THR A 11 30.76 -7.83 -14.67
N ILE A 12 30.03 -6.90 -15.28
CA ILE A 12 30.52 -6.00 -16.33
C ILE A 12 30.10 -4.57 -16.02
N SER A 13 30.86 -3.59 -16.52
CA SER A 13 30.54 -2.17 -16.39
C SER A 13 29.39 -1.78 -17.35
N LEU A 14 28.74 -0.63 -17.06
CA LEU A 14 27.78 -0.02 -17.99
C LEU A 14 28.42 0.27 -19.35
N ARG A 15 29.69 0.71 -19.36
CA ARG A 15 30.45 0.96 -20.58
C ARG A 15 30.54 -0.30 -21.44
N GLU A 16 30.94 -1.44 -20.88
CA GLU A 16 31.04 -2.72 -21.61
C GLU A 16 29.67 -3.16 -22.13
N TYR A 17 28.63 -2.99 -21.33
CA TYR A 17 27.26 -3.31 -21.75
C TYR A 17 26.80 -2.45 -22.96
N LEU A 18 27.05 -1.14 -22.92
CA LEU A 18 26.68 -0.23 -24.01
C LEU A 18 27.48 -0.48 -25.30
N TYR A 19 28.79 -0.72 -25.17
CA TYR A 19 29.64 -1.11 -26.32
C TYR A 19 29.14 -2.40 -26.99
N TYR A 20 28.76 -3.38 -26.17
CA TYR A 20 28.17 -4.61 -26.71
C TYR A 20 26.85 -4.33 -27.45
N GLY A 21 26.00 -3.44 -26.90
CA GLY A 21 24.77 -3.00 -27.54
C GLY A 21 25.00 -2.30 -28.88
N ILE A 22 26.01 -1.45 -28.96
CA ILE A 22 26.43 -0.78 -30.21
C ILE A 22 26.91 -1.82 -31.23
N ALA A 23 27.80 -2.72 -30.84
CA ALA A 23 28.37 -3.74 -31.70
C ALA A 23 27.33 -4.75 -32.23
N ASN A 24 26.26 -4.97 -31.51
CA ASN A 24 25.18 -5.90 -31.88
C ASN A 24 23.92 -5.21 -32.45
N ASN A 25 24.01 -3.94 -32.80
CA ASN A 25 22.91 -3.14 -33.39
C ASN A 25 21.64 -3.11 -32.51
N TRP A 26 21.79 -3.10 -31.17
CA TRP A 26 20.65 -2.92 -30.25
C TRP A 26 20.23 -1.46 -30.17
N ILE A 27 21.11 -0.55 -30.56
CA ILE A 27 20.94 0.89 -30.48
C ILE A 27 20.83 1.42 -31.92
N ASP A 28 19.80 2.20 -32.20
CA ASP A 28 19.63 2.89 -33.45
C ASP A 28 20.53 4.13 -33.51
N THR A 29 21.76 3.91 -33.96
CA THR A 29 22.77 4.98 -34.06
C THR A 29 22.42 6.10 -35.03
N THR A 30 21.40 5.92 -35.89
CA THR A 30 20.93 6.98 -36.81
C THR A 30 20.20 8.10 -36.12
N LYS A 31 19.78 7.90 -34.87
CA LYS A 31 19.10 8.90 -34.04
C LYS A 31 20.06 9.70 -33.17
N LEU A 32 21.33 9.29 -33.08
CA LEU A 32 22.33 9.97 -32.28
C LEU A 32 22.89 11.19 -33.09
N ASP A 33 23.18 12.26 -32.38
CA ASP A 33 23.83 13.45 -32.97
C ASP A 33 25.33 13.21 -33.17
N ILE A 34 25.65 12.50 -34.24
CA ILE A 34 27.04 12.17 -34.60
C ILE A 34 27.50 13.13 -35.69
N GLN A 35 28.38 14.07 -35.34
CA GLN A 35 28.85 15.14 -36.20
C GLN A 35 29.83 14.71 -37.31
N SER A 36 30.30 13.47 -37.29
CA SER A 36 31.30 13.00 -38.25
C SER A 36 30.75 11.90 -39.16
N ARG A 37 31.09 11.98 -40.46
CA ARG A 37 30.77 10.97 -41.47
C ARG A 37 31.57 9.66 -41.26
N TYR A 38 32.65 9.72 -40.48
CA TYR A 38 33.55 8.61 -40.14
C TYR A 38 33.71 8.56 -38.61
N SER A 39 32.70 8.05 -37.92
CA SER A 39 32.72 7.85 -36.46
C SER A 39 33.27 6.49 -36.11
N ASN A 40 34.15 6.46 -35.12
CA ASN A 40 34.59 5.22 -34.48
C ASN A 40 33.64 4.82 -33.35
N ALA A 41 33.86 3.68 -32.71
CA ALA A 41 33.01 3.18 -31.63
C ALA A 41 32.98 4.11 -30.40
N ASP A 42 34.08 4.85 -30.15
CA ASP A 42 34.14 5.80 -29.03
C ASP A 42 33.32 7.04 -29.32
N ASP A 43 33.29 7.52 -30.58
CA ASP A 43 32.44 8.67 -30.97
C ASP A 43 30.96 8.33 -30.82
N VAL A 44 30.56 7.13 -31.24
CA VAL A 44 29.19 6.64 -31.10
C VAL A 44 28.82 6.47 -29.63
N PHE A 45 29.73 5.95 -28.81
CA PHE A 45 29.52 5.81 -27.37
C PHE A 45 29.35 7.18 -26.68
N THR A 46 30.19 8.15 -27.05
CA THR A 46 30.09 9.53 -26.50
C THR A 46 28.75 10.15 -26.86
N ALA A 47 28.35 10.10 -28.15
CA ALA A 47 27.06 10.62 -28.58
C ALA A 47 25.87 9.92 -27.90
N LEU A 48 25.96 8.61 -27.64
CA LEU A 48 24.97 7.86 -26.88
C LEU A 48 24.90 8.33 -25.42
N LEU A 49 26.03 8.58 -24.77
CA LEU A 49 26.04 9.09 -23.40
C LEU A 49 25.43 10.47 -23.33
N ASP A 50 25.78 11.36 -24.26
CA ASP A 50 25.24 12.73 -24.31
C ASP A 50 23.71 12.72 -24.51
N ASP A 51 23.21 11.82 -25.32
CA ASP A 51 21.77 11.63 -25.56
C ASP A 51 21.07 11.08 -24.28
N CYS A 52 21.67 10.06 -23.63
CA CYS A 52 21.17 9.53 -22.36
C CYS A 52 21.17 10.60 -21.25
N PHE A 53 22.22 11.42 -21.15
CA PHE A 53 22.27 12.49 -20.15
C PHE A 53 21.24 13.57 -20.43
N ARG A 54 21.00 13.92 -21.70
CA ARG A 54 19.98 14.89 -22.09
C ARG A 54 18.57 14.42 -21.70
N ASP A 55 18.28 13.13 -21.89
CA ASP A 55 17.02 12.52 -21.47
C ASP A 55 16.89 12.49 -19.94
N LEU A 56 17.98 12.10 -19.25
CA LEU A 56 18.01 12.03 -17.78
C LEU A 56 17.88 13.39 -17.11
N GLU A 57 18.42 14.47 -17.72
CA GLU A 57 18.25 15.86 -17.26
C GLU A 57 16.79 16.31 -17.27
N GLN A 58 15.95 15.68 -18.09
CA GLN A 58 14.51 15.98 -18.19
C GLN A 58 13.67 15.00 -17.37
N ASP A 59 14.27 13.97 -16.72
CA ASP A 59 13.57 12.96 -15.95
C ASP A 59 13.51 13.33 -14.46
N PRO A 60 12.32 13.73 -13.93
CA PRO A 60 12.16 14.05 -12.50
C PRO A 60 12.50 12.90 -11.56
N ALA A 61 12.38 11.64 -12.00
CA ALA A 61 12.73 10.49 -11.20
C ALA A 61 14.25 10.35 -11.04
N PHE A 62 15.01 10.65 -12.11
CA PHE A 62 16.47 10.69 -12.04
C PHE A 62 16.99 11.85 -11.20
N GLU A 63 16.42 13.05 -11.36
CA GLU A 63 16.74 14.22 -10.54
C GLU A 63 16.57 13.89 -9.05
N LYS A 64 15.47 13.26 -8.69
CA LYS A 64 15.19 12.82 -7.33
C LYS A 64 16.23 11.84 -6.78
N LEU A 65 16.69 10.87 -7.61
CA LEU A 65 17.76 9.93 -7.22
C LEU A 65 19.08 10.66 -6.98
N ILE A 66 19.40 11.68 -7.77
CA ILE A 66 20.59 12.54 -7.56
C ILE A 66 20.48 13.26 -6.21
N TYR A 67 19.36 13.92 -5.92
CA TYR A 67 19.18 14.59 -4.63
C TYR A 67 19.29 13.60 -3.44
N GLN A 68 18.69 12.43 -3.53
CA GLN A 68 18.83 11.39 -2.52
C GLN A 68 20.29 10.95 -2.33
N TYR A 69 21.02 10.80 -3.43
CA TYR A 69 22.46 10.46 -3.38
C TYR A 69 23.27 11.58 -2.70
N LEU A 70 23.05 12.84 -3.05
CA LEU A 70 23.75 13.99 -2.48
C LEU A 70 23.49 14.13 -0.98
N ILE A 71 22.24 13.94 -0.55
CA ILE A 71 21.87 13.99 0.88
C ILE A 71 22.47 12.81 1.64
N ASN A 72 22.34 11.59 1.13
CA ASN A 72 22.83 10.38 1.80
C ASN A 72 24.36 10.35 1.93
N ASN A 73 25.08 11.02 1.04
CA ASN A 73 26.54 11.15 1.09
C ASN A 73 27.03 12.44 1.77
N ASN A 74 26.12 13.19 2.42
CA ASN A 74 26.41 14.48 3.08
C ASN A 74 27.07 15.53 2.15
N VAL A 75 26.83 15.46 0.85
CA VAL A 75 27.24 16.50 -0.09
C VAL A 75 26.33 17.71 0.06
N VAL A 76 25.03 17.47 0.28
CA VAL A 76 24.05 18.47 0.73
C VAL A 76 23.76 18.17 2.20
N THR A 77 24.04 19.11 3.07
CA THR A 77 23.80 18.99 4.50
C THR A 77 22.35 19.26 4.87
N GLY A 78 21.88 18.77 6.01
CA GLY A 78 20.53 19.05 6.52
C GLY A 78 20.26 20.54 6.68
N ARG A 79 21.26 21.32 7.08
CA ARG A 79 21.18 22.77 7.18
C ARG A 79 21.00 23.44 5.81
N GLU A 80 21.75 23.04 4.80
CA GLU A 80 21.60 23.55 3.43
C GLU A 80 20.22 23.23 2.87
N LEU A 81 19.72 22.05 3.15
CA LEU A 81 18.36 21.66 2.81
C LEU A 81 17.31 22.59 3.48
N CYS A 82 17.45 22.86 4.79
CA CYS A 82 16.57 23.80 5.50
C CYS A 82 16.64 25.22 4.88
N MET A 83 17.84 25.69 4.53
CA MET A 83 18.01 27.00 3.90
C MET A 83 17.39 27.06 2.49
N ALA A 84 17.44 25.95 1.73
CA ALA A 84 16.80 25.83 0.44
C ALA A 84 15.26 25.99 0.53
N LEU A 85 14.61 25.44 1.57
CA LEU A 85 13.18 25.58 1.77
C LEU A 85 12.74 27.05 1.92
N TYR A 86 13.55 27.87 2.57
CA TYR A 86 13.30 29.32 2.65
C TYR A 86 13.58 30.04 1.33
N SER A 87 14.69 29.72 0.66
CA SER A 87 15.07 30.36 -0.60
C SER A 87 14.08 30.06 -1.73
N GLN A 88 13.42 28.90 -1.69
CA GLN A 88 12.40 28.47 -2.65
C GLN A 88 10.97 28.86 -2.23
N ASN A 89 10.81 29.64 -1.15
CA ASN A 89 9.52 30.05 -0.59
C ASN A 89 8.59 28.87 -0.22
N VAL A 90 9.14 27.68 0.06
CA VAL A 90 8.39 26.55 0.60
C VAL A 90 7.98 26.84 2.05
N LEU A 91 8.89 27.44 2.81
CA LEU A 91 8.63 28.01 4.14
C LEU A 91 8.56 29.53 4.09
N ALA A 92 7.63 30.13 4.82
CA ALA A 92 7.62 31.57 5.03
C ALA A 92 8.87 32.00 5.80
N TYR A 93 9.56 33.04 5.33
CA TYR A 93 10.84 33.48 5.93
C TYR A 93 10.65 33.92 7.38
N ASP A 94 11.41 33.30 8.29
CA ASP A 94 11.53 33.66 9.69
C ASP A 94 13.00 33.91 10.03
N GLU A 95 13.33 35.16 10.41
CA GLU A 95 14.70 35.57 10.67
C GLU A 95 15.30 34.83 11.89
N ASN A 96 14.50 34.52 12.90
CA ASN A 96 14.98 33.85 14.12
C ASN A 96 15.31 32.39 13.80
N GLU A 97 14.45 31.68 13.09
CA GLU A 97 14.68 30.29 12.66
C GLU A 97 15.90 30.20 11.73
N VAL A 98 16.03 31.11 10.76
CA VAL A 98 17.16 31.16 9.83
C VAL A 98 18.47 31.43 10.58
N ASN A 99 18.49 32.36 11.55
CA ASN A 99 19.67 32.63 12.35
C ASN A 99 20.06 31.42 13.23
N LEU A 100 19.09 30.74 13.82
CA LEU A 100 19.34 29.52 14.57
C LEU A 100 19.92 28.40 13.67
N LEU A 101 19.38 28.20 12.47
CA LEU A 101 19.90 27.23 11.49
C LEU A 101 21.34 27.54 11.09
N ARG A 102 21.73 28.84 10.97
CA ARG A 102 23.09 29.24 10.60
C ARG A 102 24.14 28.93 11.66
N VAL A 103 23.77 29.01 12.94
CA VAL A 103 24.69 28.86 14.06
C VAL A 103 24.66 27.47 14.71
N SER A 104 23.59 26.71 14.47
CA SER A 104 23.37 25.38 15.07
C SER A 104 23.96 24.26 14.22
N GLY A 105 24.15 23.08 14.83
CA GLY A 105 24.64 21.87 14.15
C GLY A 105 23.54 21.10 13.38
N GLU A 106 23.94 20.01 12.75
CA GLU A 106 23.06 19.15 11.94
C GLU A 106 21.91 18.52 12.74
N GLU A 107 22.11 18.23 14.03
CA GLU A 107 21.06 17.74 14.92
C GLU A 107 19.89 18.74 15.02
N TYR A 108 20.21 20.05 15.07
CA TYR A 108 19.17 21.08 15.08
C TYR A 108 18.41 21.12 13.75
N ALA A 109 19.12 21.00 12.60
CA ALA A 109 18.52 20.96 11.29
C ALA A 109 17.56 19.75 11.15
N TYR A 110 17.96 18.58 11.66
CA TYR A 110 17.12 17.40 11.70
C TYR A 110 15.84 17.63 12.53
N GLN A 111 15.97 18.14 13.77
CA GLN A 111 14.83 18.43 14.64
C GLN A 111 13.91 19.51 14.04
N PHE A 112 14.49 20.50 13.38
CA PHE A 112 13.76 21.53 12.64
C PHE A 112 12.87 20.91 11.56
N LEU A 113 13.44 20.10 10.65
CA LEU A 113 12.70 19.41 9.58
C LEU A 113 11.61 18.51 10.15
N MET A 114 11.91 17.73 11.20
CA MET A 114 10.93 16.87 11.85
C MET A 114 9.76 17.65 12.44
N ASN A 115 10.03 18.81 13.04
CA ASN A 115 8.97 19.66 13.59
C ASN A 115 8.12 20.27 12.47
N LYS A 116 8.73 20.77 11.39
CA LYS A 116 8.00 21.32 10.23
C LYS A 116 7.10 20.25 9.59
N ILE A 117 7.58 18.99 9.47
CA ILE A 117 6.75 17.87 9.00
C ILE A 117 5.61 17.55 9.97
N ARG A 118 5.89 17.47 11.28
CA ARG A 118 4.86 17.19 12.30
C ARG A 118 3.77 18.25 12.34
N ASN A 119 4.14 19.49 12.12
CA ASN A 119 3.22 20.62 12.08
C ASN A 119 2.51 20.76 10.72
N ILE A 120 2.81 19.88 9.77
CA ILE A 120 2.26 19.91 8.39
C ILE A 120 2.60 21.24 7.67
N GLU A 121 3.74 21.85 8.00
CA GLU A 121 4.25 23.03 7.32
C GLU A 121 4.98 22.67 6.01
N ILE A 122 5.58 21.46 5.96
CA ILE A 122 6.19 20.86 4.77
C ILE A 122 5.80 19.39 4.65
N THR A 123 5.89 18.86 3.43
CA THR A 123 5.69 17.43 3.15
C THR A 123 7.04 16.73 2.87
N PRO A 124 7.16 15.42 3.07
CA PRO A 124 8.36 14.68 2.68
C PRO A 124 8.72 14.83 1.19
N ALA A 125 7.73 14.98 0.30
CA ALA A 125 7.95 15.18 -1.12
C ALA A 125 8.75 16.46 -1.43
N GLN A 126 8.56 17.53 -0.64
CA GLN A 126 9.31 18.80 -0.76
C GLN A 126 10.77 18.67 -0.32
N LEU A 127 11.14 17.55 0.30
CA LEU A 127 12.52 17.20 0.68
C LEU A 127 13.14 16.18 -0.29
N ALA A 128 12.63 16.05 -1.52
CA ALA A 128 13.02 15.04 -2.49
C ALA A 128 12.90 13.59 -1.97
N LEU A 129 12.11 13.37 -0.93
CA LEU A 129 11.75 12.05 -0.42
C LEU A 129 10.53 11.52 -1.18
N ASP A 130 10.37 10.18 -1.18
CA ASP A 130 9.17 9.58 -1.75
C ASP A 130 7.92 10.09 -1.02
N PRO A 131 6.90 10.55 -1.75
CA PRO A 131 5.69 11.00 -1.12
C PRO A 131 5.06 9.84 -0.34
N CYS A 132 5.03 9.97 0.99
CA CYS A 132 4.29 9.03 1.83
C CYS A 132 2.81 9.37 1.77
N THR A 133 1.98 8.37 1.55
CA THR A 133 0.54 8.49 1.65
C THR A 133 0.02 7.60 2.77
N ALA A 134 -1.01 8.06 3.45
CA ALA A 134 -1.67 7.30 4.51
C ALA A 134 -3.17 7.57 4.50
N SER A 135 -3.92 6.65 5.08
CA SER A 135 -5.32 6.86 5.36
C SER A 135 -5.72 6.15 6.65
N CYS A 136 -6.72 6.71 7.33
CA CYS A 136 -7.30 6.09 8.51
C CYS A 136 -8.82 6.24 8.44
N VAL A 137 -9.54 5.14 8.66
CA VAL A 137 -10.99 5.13 8.75
C VAL A 137 -11.36 4.48 10.07
N VAL A 138 -12.17 5.16 10.87
CA VAL A 138 -12.69 4.66 12.15
C VAL A 138 -14.20 4.58 12.05
N THR A 139 -14.74 3.42 12.36
CA THR A 139 -16.18 3.15 12.35
C THR A 139 -16.66 2.67 13.71
N SER A 140 -17.90 2.97 14.04
CA SER A 140 -18.58 2.37 15.18
C SER A 140 -18.96 0.92 14.87
N ALA A 141 -18.44 -0.03 15.63
CA ALA A 141 -18.81 -1.44 15.47
C ALA A 141 -20.29 -1.72 15.77
N LYS A 142 -20.95 -0.85 16.55
CA LYS A 142 -22.36 -1.00 16.94
C LYS A 142 -23.34 -0.44 15.91
N THR A 143 -22.97 0.66 15.28
CA THR A 143 -23.89 1.44 14.45
C THR A 143 -23.49 1.55 12.99
N GLY A 144 -22.23 1.26 12.65
CA GLY A 144 -21.68 1.45 11.30
C GLY A 144 -21.33 2.90 10.96
N GLU A 145 -21.53 3.86 11.87
CA GLU A 145 -21.17 5.26 11.65
C GLU A 145 -19.69 5.43 11.40
N VAL A 146 -19.32 6.30 10.46
CA VAL A 146 -17.93 6.70 10.22
C VAL A 146 -17.57 7.82 11.21
N LEU A 147 -16.79 7.49 12.22
CA LEU A 147 -16.36 8.42 13.26
C LEU A 147 -15.17 9.28 12.82
N ALA A 148 -14.32 8.77 11.94
CA ALA A 148 -13.23 9.50 11.32
C ALA A 148 -12.88 8.90 9.95
N LEU A 149 -12.57 9.77 8.99
CA LEU A 149 -12.03 9.41 7.68
C LEU A 149 -10.92 10.40 7.34
N VAL A 150 -9.68 9.93 7.36
CA VAL A 150 -8.49 10.76 7.20
C VAL A 150 -7.71 10.32 5.98
N SER A 151 -7.27 11.28 5.18
CA SER A 151 -6.36 11.09 4.05
C SER A 151 -5.11 11.94 4.27
N TYR A 152 -3.93 11.38 4.02
CA TYR A 152 -2.67 12.09 4.02
C TYR A 152 -1.89 11.82 2.72
N PRO A 153 -1.28 12.82 2.09
CA PRO A 153 -1.39 14.23 2.43
C PRO A 153 -2.81 14.76 2.21
N SER A 154 -3.10 15.93 2.76
CA SER A 154 -4.38 16.60 2.68
C SER A 154 -4.16 18.07 2.30
N TYR A 155 -5.22 18.85 2.30
CA TYR A 155 -5.18 20.28 1.96
C TYR A 155 -6.08 21.08 2.87
N ASP A 156 -5.86 22.42 2.91
CA ASP A 156 -6.70 23.33 3.65
C ASP A 156 -7.95 23.70 2.84
N ASN A 157 -9.11 23.19 3.28
CA ASN A 157 -10.41 23.49 2.66
C ASN A 157 -10.74 24.98 2.60
N ASN A 158 -10.23 25.80 3.55
CA ASN A 158 -10.49 27.24 3.55
C ASN A 158 -9.76 27.97 2.42
N ARG A 159 -8.73 27.33 1.83
CA ARG A 159 -7.91 27.89 0.75
C ARG A 159 -8.20 27.31 -0.62
N ILE A 160 -9.08 26.34 -0.74
CA ILE A 160 -9.32 25.60 -2.00
C ILE A 160 -9.82 26.53 -3.14
N SER A 161 -10.45 27.64 -2.80
CA SER A 161 -10.88 28.68 -3.77
C SER A 161 -9.77 29.63 -4.20
N ASP A 162 -8.59 29.60 -3.57
CA ASP A 162 -7.40 30.34 -4.03
C ASP A 162 -6.79 29.58 -5.23
N SER A 163 -6.83 30.22 -6.40
CA SER A 163 -6.36 29.62 -7.66
C SER A 163 -4.86 29.28 -7.64
N THR A 164 -4.05 30.05 -6.92
CA THR A 164 -2.61 29.80 -6.77
C THR A 164 -2.38 28.58 -5.92
N TYR A 165 -3.05 28.49 -4.79
CA TYR A 165 -3.00 27.32 -3.89
C TYR A 165 -3.51 26.06 -4.59
N PHE A 166 -4.62 26.14 -5.30
CA PHE A 166 -5.17 25.02 -6.07
C PHE A 166 -4.21 24.53 -7.16
N ALA A 167 -3.53 25.47 -7.86
CA ALA A 167 -2.52 25.11 -8.86
C ALA A 167 -1.31 24.38 -8.21
N GLN A 168 -0.87 24.81 -7.03
CA GLN A 168 0.17 24.12 -6.26
C GLN A 168 -0.25 22.71 -5.88
N LEU A 169 -1.48 22.50 -5.38
CA LEU A 169 -2.00 21.17 -5.02
C LEU A 169 -2.07 20.23 -6.24
N ASN A 170 -2.43 20.76 -7.42
CA ASN A 170 -2.47 19.96 -8.65
C ASN A 170 -1.08 19.57 -9.16
N ALA A 171 -0.07 20.40 -8.91
CA ALA A 171 1.32 20.15 -9.30
C ALA A 171 2.05 19.24 -8.30
N ASP A 172 1.53 19.04 -7.09
CA ASP A 172 2.15 18.25 -6.04
C ASP A 172 2.08 16.75 -6.37
N GLN A 173 3.24 16.12 -6.52
CA GLN A 173 3.36 14.69 -6.84
C GLN A 173 2.82 13.77 -5.73
N SER A 174 2.64 14.27 -4.52
CA SER A 174 2.00 13.52 -3.43
C SER A 174 0.49 13.41 -3.57
N LEU A 175 -0.10 14.07 -4.57
CA LEU A 175 -1.53 14.04 -4.92
C LEU A 175 -2.45 14.40 -3.72
N PRO A 176 -2.27 15.56 -3.07
CA PRO A 176 -3.03 15.90 -1.86
C PRO A 176 -4.54 16.05 -2.09
N LEU A 177 -4.98 16.28 -3.33
CA LEU A 177 -6.41 16.30 -3.71
C LEU A 177 -7.03 14.91 -3.77
N ARG A 178 -6.22 13.84 -3.82
CA ARG A 178 -6.71 12.46 -3.83
C ARG A 178 -7.06 12.00 -2.43
N ASN A 179 -8.29 11.57 -2.22
CA ASN A 179 -8.68 10.95 -0.95
C ASN A 179 -8.16 9.50 -0.89
N ASN A 180 -7.05 9.28 -0.17
CA ASN A 180 -6.43 7.97 -0.06
C ASN A 180 -7.29 6.95 0.70
N ALA A 181 -8.23 7.41 1.55
CA ALA A 181 -9.11 6.52 2.31
C ALA A 181 -10.18 5.86 1.41
N THR A 182 -10.58 6.55 0.34
CA THR A 182 -11.69 6.11 -0.54
C THR A 182 -11.25 5.74 -1.95
N GLN A 183 -10.13 6.29 -2.45
CA GLN A 183 -9.74 6.17 -3.85
C GLN A 183 -8.44 5.37 -4.09
N THR A 184 -7.64 5.13 -3.03
CA THR A 184 -6.41 4.35 -3.19
C THR A 184 -6.69 2.88 -2.90
N LEU A 185 -6.60 2.06 -3.95
CA LEU A 185 -6.79 0.62 -3.86
C LEU A 185 -5.46 -0.07 -3.56
N LYS A 186 -5.48 -1.00 -2.63
CA LYS A 186 -4.32 -1.82 -2.24
C LYS A 186 -4.76 -3.25 -1.92
N ALA A 187 -3.83 -4.18 -2.05
CA ALA A 187 -4.02 -5.52 -1.53
C ALA A 187 -4.16 -5.48 0.01
N PRO A 188 -5.16 -6.15 0.60
CA PRO A 188 -5.43 -6.09 2.04
C PRO A 188 -4.36 -6.78 2.87
N GLY A 189 -3.60 -7.69 2.29
CA GLY A 189 -2.64 -8.52 3.01
C GLY A 189 -3.31 -9.34 4.11
N SER A 190 -2.61 -9.57 5.20
CA SER A 190 -3.07 -10.44 6.30
C SER A 190 -4.39 -10.04 6.96
N THR A 191 -4.91 -8.85 6.70
CA THR A 191 -6.27 -8.47 7.17
C THR A 191 -7.38 -9.25 6.48
N PHE A 192 -7.09 -9.95 5.37
CA PHE A 192 -8.03 -10.84 4.68
C PHE A 192 -8.15 -12.23 5.32
N LYS A 193 -7.16 -12.66 6.11
CA LYS A 193 -7.09 -14.01 6.70
C LYS A 193 -8.31 -14.40 7.55
N PRO A 194 -8.98 -13.51 8.29
CA PRO A 194 -10.24 -13.84 8.95
C PRO A 194 -11.33 -14.34 8.00
N ILE A 195 -11.44 -13.77 6.78
CA ILE A 195 -12.37 -14.27 5.75
C ILE A 195 -12.03 -15.70 5.37
N THR A 196 -10.74 -15.98 5.12
CA THR A 196 -10.28 -17.33 4.77
C THR A 196 -10.52 -18.33 5.90
N ALA A 197 -10.32 -17.91 7.16
CA ALA A 197 -10.61 -18.76 8.32
C ALA A 197 -12.12 -19.10 8.40
N ILE A 198 -12.99 -18.12 8.23
CA ILE A 198 -14.44 -18.30 8.21
C ILE A 198 -14.81 -19.24 7.05
N ALA A 199 -14.32 -18.98 5.84
CA ALA A 199 -14.59 -19.84 4.68
C ALA A 199 -14.15 -21.28 4.94
N GLY A 200 -12.94 -21.48 5.48
CA GLY A 200 -12.42 -22.82 5.80
C GLY A 200 -13.25 -23.59 6.83
N LEU A 201 -13.77 -22.91 7.85
CA LEU A 201 -14.61 -23.50 8.89
C LEU A 201 -16.04 -23.78 8.39
N GLU A 202 -16.67 -22.81 7.72
CA GLU A 202 -18.07 -22.91 7.26
C GLU A 202 -18.24 -23.91 6.10
N GLU A 203 -17.23 -24.05 5.23
CA GLU A 203 -17.20 -25.03 4.15
C GLU A 203 -16.66 -26.40 4.61
N GLY A 204 -16.25 -26.54 5.87
CA GLY A 204 -15.73 -27.79 6.44
C GLY A 204 -14.38 -28.24 5.90
N ALA A 205 -13.62 -27.34 5.24
CA ALA A 205 -12.25 -27.60 4.77
C ALA A 205 -11.27 -27.74 5.95
N ILE A 206 -11.58 -27.10 7.08
CA ILE A 206 -10.91 -27.26 8.37
C ILE A 206 -11.95 -27.32 9.49
N THR A 207 -11.53 -27.91 10.62
CA THR A 207 -12.26 -27.89 11.88
C THR A 207 -11.51 -27.06 12.92
N LEU A 208 -12.15 -26.75 14.05
CA LEU A 208 -11.51 -26.03 15.17
C LEU A 208 -10.34 -26.81 15.79
N SER A 209 -10.34 -28.13 15.68
CA SER A 209 -9.32 -29.02 16.24
C SER A 209 -8.20 -29.39 15.26
N ASP A 210 -8.35 -29.06 13.98
CA ASP A 210 -7.33 -29.38 12.99
C ASP A 210 -6.04 -28.64 13.28
N MET A 211 -4.93 -29.37 13.19
CA MET A 211 -3.59 -28.84 13.37
C MET A 211 -2.84 -28.87 12.04
N ILE A 212 -2.47 -27.71 11.52
CA ILE A 212 -1.64 -27.56 10.34
C ILE A 212 -0.22 -27.24 10.78
N ASN A 213 0.75 -28.06 10.35
CA ASN A 213 2.14 -27.91 10.77
C ASN A 213 2.92 -26.98 9.81
N CYS A 214 3.11 -25.74 10.23
CA CYS A 214 3.91 -24.77 9.46
C CYS A 214 5.40 -25.13 9.52
N THR A 215 5.99 -25.47 8.38
CA THR A 215 7.42 -25.77 8.19
C THR A 215 8.25 -24.55 7.74
N GLY A 216 7.61 -23.38 7.60
CA GLY A 216 8.26 -22.15 7.16
C GLY A 216 8.11 -21.87 5.67
N ILE A 217 7.95 -22.88 4.83
CA ILE A 217 7.72 -22.75 3.40
C ILE A 217 6.61 -23.71 2.95
N TYR A 218 5.65 -23.22 2.17
CA TYR A 218 4.55 -24.01 1.61
C TYR A 218 4.92 -24.37 0.16
N GLU A 219 5.11 -25.68 -0.11
CA GLU A 219 5.68 -26.21 -1.35
C GLU A 219 4.64 -26.89 -2.27
N GLU A 220 3.37 -27.01 -1.85
CA GLU A 220 2.31 -27.66 -2.63
C GLU A 220 1.86 -26.84 -3.88
N VAL A 221 2.56 -25.75 -4.16
CA VAL A 221 2.32 -24.85 -5.29
C VAL A 221 3.59 -24.71 -6.14
N SER A 222 3.44 -24.47 -7.46
CA SER A 222 4.55 -24.34 -8.40
C SER A 222 5.56 -23.24 -8.05
N ASN A 223 5.11 -22.18 -7.36
CA ASN A 223 5.95 -21.12 -6.82
C ASN A 223 5.79 -21.10 -5.30
N PRO A 224 6.67 -21.73 -4.53
CA PRO A 224 6.55 -21.88 -3.09
C PRO A 224 6.31 -20.58 -2.33
N ILE A 225 5.51 -20.67 -1.26
CA ILE A 225 5.13 -19.51 -0.46
C ILE A 225 5.86 -19.55 0.88
N ARG A 226 6.66 -18.52 1.15
CA ARG A 226 7.37 -18.38 2.43
C ARG A 226 6.43 -17.81 3.49
N CYS A 227 6.40 -18.49 4.64
CA CYS A 227 5.86 -17.86 5.84
C CYS A 227 6.77 -16.69 6.25
N TRP A 228 6.22 -15.64 6.84
CA TRP A 228 7.02 -14.47 7.26
C TRP A 228 8.11 -14.85 8.28
N LYS A 229 7.94 -15.96 9.01
CA LYS A 229 8.91 -16.45 10.00
C LYS A 229 10.10 -17.21 9.39
N TYR A 230 10.05 -17.50 8.05
CA TYR A 230 11.13 -18.20 7.37
C TYR A 230 12.49 -17.46 7.51
N PRO A 231 13.63 -18.14 7.77
CA PRO A 231 13.86 -19.59 7.75
C PRO A 231 13.36 -20.36 8.99
N GLY A 232 12.84 -19.71 10.02
CA GLY A 232 12.13 -20.35 11.11
C GLY A 232 10.71 -20.80 10.70
N PHE A 233 9.99 -21.38 11.63
CA PHE A 233 8.64 -21.90 11.42
C PHE A 233 7.79 -21.73 12.68
N HIS A 234 6.46 -21.85 12.52
CA HIS A 234 5.52 -21.78 13.68
C HIS A 234 5.27 -23.14 14.31
N GLY A 235 5.48 -24.25 13.59
CA GLY A 235 5.06 -25.58 14.03
C GLY A 235 3.55 -25.79 13.87
N PRO A 236 2.96 -26.71 14.67
CA PRO A 236 1.55 -27.03 14.57
C PRO A 236 0.66 -25.89 15.11
N LEU A 237 -0.27 -25.44 14.29
CA LEU A 237 -1.24 -24.37 14.60
C LEU A 237 -2.65 -24.86 14.28
N ASN A 238 -3.61 -24.53 15.14
CA ASN A 238 -5.04 -24.55 14.79
C ASN A 238 -5.45 -23.19 14.18
N VAL A 239 -6.72 -23.00 13.83
CA VAL A 239 -7.22 -21.78 13.20
C VAL A 239 -7.00 -20.53 14.06
N VAL A 240 -7.15 -20.64 15.38
CA VAL A 240 -6.89 -19.51 16.32
C VAL A 240 -5.42 -19.13 16.28
N GLY A 241 -4.50 -20.08 16.40
CA GLY A 241 -3.07 -19.85 16.28
C GLY A 241 -2.64 -19.40 14.89
N GLY A 242 -3.32 -19.85 13.84
CA GLY A 242 -3.11 -19.41 12.46
C GLY A 242 -3.36 -17.90 12.28
N ILE A 243 -4.44 -17.37 12.88
CA ILE A 243 -4.78 -15.95 12.88
C ILE A 243 -3.81 -15.19 13.80
N GLU A 244 -3.64 -15.63 15.05
CA GLU A 244 -2.75 -15.03 16.05
C GLU A 244 -1.35 -14.76 15.48
N ASN A 245 -0.76 -15.80 14.88
CA ASN A 245 0.59 -15.73 14.32
C ASN A 245 0.63 -15.21 12.86
N SER A 246 -0.52 -14.84 12.31
CA SER A 246 -0.61 -14.43 10.90
C SER A 246 0.15 -15.38 9.95
N CYS A 247 0.00 -16.69 10.13
CA CYS A 247 0.80 -17.72 9.49
C CYS A 247 0.41 -17.87 8.00
N ASN A 248 1.30 -17.51 7.08
CA ASN A 248 1.04 -17.65 5.64
C ASN A 248 0.88 -19.12 5.24
N TYR A 249 1.71 -20.01 5.79
CA TYR A 249 1.63 -21.44 5.54
C TYR A 249 0.24 -22.00 5.87
N PHE A 250 -0.29 -21.66 7.06
CA PHE A 250 -1.60 -22.10 7.52
C PHE A 250 -2.71 -21.72 6.51
N PHE A 251 -2.73 -20.46 6.08
CA PHE A 251 -3.77 -19.97 5.19
C PHE A 251 -3.61 -20.45 3.74
N SER A 252 -2.37 -20.69 3.28
CA SER A 252 -2.14 -21.38 2.00
C SER A 252 -2.73 -22.78 2.00
N GLU A 253 -2.52 -23.56 3.09
CA GLU A 253 -3.09 -24.90 3.24
C GLU A 253 -4.62 -24.86 3.31
N VAL A 254 -5.22 -23.89 4.02
CA VAL A 254 -6.69 -23.73 4.05
C VAL A 254 -7.24 -23.49 2.64
N ALA A 255 -6.61 -22.60 1.88
CA ALA A 255 -7.04 -22.32 0.50
C ALA A 255 -6.85 -23.53 -0.44
N HIS A 256 -5.77 -24.28 -0.26
CA HIS A 256 -5.53 -25.51 -0.99
C HIS A 256 -6.63 -26.55 -0.73
N ARG A 257 -7.03 -26.72 0.52
CA ARG A 257 -8.15 -27.61 0.90
C ARG A 257 -9.49 -27.10 0.32
N LEU A 258 -9.75 -25.80 0.35
CA LEU A 258 -10.93 -25.20 -0.30
C LEU A 258 -10.93 -25.43 -1.82
N SER A 259 -9.75 -25.57 -2.43
CA SER A 259 -9.55 -25.82 -3.86
C SER A 259 -9.56 -27.32 -4.20
N THR A 260 -9.60 -28.21 -3.22
CA THR A 260 -9.57 -29.66 -3.43
C THR A 260 -10.98 -30.24 -3.42
N GLU A 261 -11.31 -31.07 -4.40
CA GLU A 261 -12.57 -31.80 -4.50
C GLU A 261 -12.56 -33.04 -3.59
N ALA A 262 -13.75 -33.62 -3.37
CA ALA A 262 -13.89 -34.85 -2.56
C ALA A 262 -13.12 -36.05 -3.11
N ASP A 263 -12.85 -36.07 -4.43
CA ASP A 263 -12.04 -37.09 -5.10
C ASP A 263 -10.52 -36.84 -5.03
N GLY A 264 -10.10 -35.76 -4.35
CA GLY A 264 -8.72 -35.35 -4.20
C GLY A 264 -8.18 -34.49 -5.37
N SER A 265 -8.99 -34.18 -6.40
CA SER A 265 -8.54 -33.32 -7.50
C SER A 265 -8.45 -31.86 -7.06
N TYR A 266 -7.32 -31.23 -7.40
CA TYR A 266 -7.10 -29.81 -7.15
C TYR A 266 -7.71 -28.96 -8.26
N LYS A 267 -8.57 -28.01 -7.88
CA LYS A 267 -9.25 -27.06 -8.77
C LYS A 267 -9.16 -25.63 -8.19
N PRO A 268 -8.21 -24.83 -8.62
CA PRO A 268 -7.99 -23.48 -8.09
C PRO A 268 -9.22 -22.59 -8.22
N GLU A 269 -10.04 -22.77 -9.26
CA GLU A 269 -11.26 -21.99 -9.50
C GLU A 269 -12.26 -22.15 -8.35
N LYS A 270 -12.41 -23.36 -7.82
CA LYS A 270 -13.31 -23.63 -6.68
C LYS A 270 -12.89 -22.87 -5.42
N GLY A 271 -11.59 -22.87 -5.11
CA GLY A 271 -11.05 -22.11 -3.99
C GLY A 271 -11.25 -20.61 -4.16
N LEU A 272 -11.00 -20.08 -5.36
CA LEU A 272 -11.22 -18.68 -5.69
C LEU A 272 -12.70 -18.28 -5.60
N GLU A 273 -13.61 -19.10 -6.14
CA GLU A 273 -15.06 -18.86 -6.04
C GLU A 273 -15.52 -18.86 -4.59
N THR A 274 -14.98 -19.77 -3.77
CA THR A 274 -15.28 -19.82 -2.33
C THR A 274 -14.78 -18.56 -1.62
N LEU A 275 -13.52 -18.16 -1.81
CA LEU A 275 -12.99 -16.93 -1.22
C LEU A 275 -13.78 -15.71 -1.68
N LYS A 276 -14.13 -15.64 -2.95
CA LYS A 276 -14.96 -14.56 -3.51
C LYS A 276 -16.36 -14.54 -2.88
N LYS A 277 -17.01 -15.70 -2.71
CA LYS A 277 -18.31 -15.82 -2.03
C LYS A 277 -18.26 -15.17 -0.64
N TYR A 278 -17.29 -15.53 0.19
CA TYR A 278 -17.18 -15.00 1.55
C TYR A 278 -16.78 -13.53 1.56
N ALA A 279 -15.86 -13.10 0.70
CA ALA A 279 -15.52 -11.68 0.57
C ALA A 279 -16.72 -10.82 0.15
N THR A 280 -17.55 -11.31 -0.79
CA THR A 280 -18.80 -10.67 -1.21
C THR A 280 -19.80 -10.58 -0.05
N MET A 281 -19.94 -11.63 0.76
CA MET A 281 -20.81 -11.60 1.95
C MET A 281 -20.41 -10.47 2.92
N PHE A 282 -19.12 -10.18 3.07
CA PHE A 282 -18.60 -9.03 3.82
C PHE A 282 -18.67 -7.69 3.05
N GLY A 283 -19.22 -7.68 1.85
CA GLY A 283 -19.40 -6.48 1.03
C GLY A 283 -18.14 -5.98 0.33
N LEU A 284 -17.10 -6.79 0.18
CA LEU A 284 -15.85 -6.40 -0.50
C LEU A 284 -15.95 -6.43 -2.03
N ASP A 285 -17.11 -6.74 -2.59
CA ASP A 285 -17.39 -6.73 -4.03
C ASP A 285 -17.95 -5.39 -4.54
N ARG A 286 -18.24 -4.45 -3.64
CA ARG A 286 -18.88 -3.18 -3.94
C ARG A 286 -18.39 -2.04 -3.04
N THR A 287 -18.70 -0.82 -3.43
CA THR A 287 -18.47 0.40 -2.64
C THR A 287 -19.14 0.34 -1.27
N SER A 288 -18.63 1.11 -0.32
CA SER A 288 -19.04 1.04 1.08
C SER A 288 -20.38 1.71 1.40
N GLY A 289 -20.88 2.53 0.49
CA GLY A 289 -22.15 3.26 0.66
C GLY A 289 -21.97 4.74 1.03
N ILE A 290 -20.74 5.20 1.31
CA ILE A 290 -20.49 6.61 1.66
C ILE A 290 -20.86 7.56 0.51
N GLU A 291 -21.19 8.81 0.86
CA GLU A 291 -21.74 9.81 -0.06
C GLU A 291 -20.68 10.50 -0.95
N ILE A 292 -19.40 10.24 -0.74
CA ILE A 292 -18.31 10.80 -1.55
C ILE A 292 -17.75 9.76 -2.52
N SER A 293 -16.99 10.22 -3.52
CA SER A 293 -16.40 9.36 -4.55
C SER A 293 -15.53 8.27 -3.96
N GLU A 294 -15.76 7.03 -4.37
CA GLU A 294 -15.07 5.83 -3.91
C GLU A 294 -14.64 4.98 -5.11
N ALA A 295 -13.43 4.41 -5.05
CA ALA A 295 -12.94 3.50 -6.08
C ALA A 295 -13.64 2.14 -5.98
N THR A 296 -13.94 1.55 -7.12
CA THR A 296 -14.57 0.21 -7.19
C THR A 296 -13.57 -0.85 -6.74
N PRO A 297 -13.89 -1.68 -5.74
CA PRO A 297 -13.02 -2.75 -5.27
C PRO A 297 -12.93 -3.90 -6.26
N SER A 298 -11.91 -4.74 -6.11
CA SER A 298 -11.74 -5.98 -6.86
C SER A 298 -11.32 -7.11 -5.94
N ILE A 299 -12.06 -8.22 -6.00
CA ILE A 299 -11.69 -9.47 -5.33
C ILE A 299 -10.79 -10.28 -6.28
N SER A 300 -9.75 -10.90 -5.74
CA SER A 300 -8.79 -11.69 -6.51
C SER A 300 -9.46 -12.84 -7.26
N ASP A 301 -9.00 -13.07 -8.48
CA ASP A 301 -9.41 -14.12 -9.41
C ASP A 301 -8.25 -15.05 -9.80
N THR A 302 -7.13 -14.94 -9.12
CA THR A 302 -5.92 -15.73 -9.40
C THR A 302 -5.30 -16.27 -8.12
N ASP A 303 -4.62 -17.44 -8.19
CA ASP A 303 -3.79 -18.01 -7.13
C ASP A 303 -4.49 -18.04 -5.75
N PRO A 304 -5.32 -19.06 -5.47
CA PRO A 304 -6.12 -19.13 -4.26
C PRO A 304 -5.28 -19.10 -2.98
N GLU A 305 -4.08 -19.70 -2.99
CA GLU A 305 -3.18 -19.73 -1.84
C GLU A 305 -2.65 -18.34 -1.50
N ARG A 306 -2.28 -17.52 -2.51
CA ARG A 306 -1.88 -16.12 -2.27
C ARG A 306 -3.08 -15.23 -1.97
N SER A 307 -4.21 -15.47 -2.62
CA SER A 307 -5.45 -14.73 -2.38
C SER A 307 -5.94 -14.93 -0.95
N SER A 308 -5.78 -16.12 -0.38
CA SER A 308 -6.19 -16.45 1.00
C SER A 308 -5.51 -15.58 2.07
N MET A 309 -4.31 -15.08 1.79
CA MET A 309 -3.56 -14.19 2.68
C MET A 309 -3.67 -12.71 2.27
N GLY A 310 -4.62 -12.37 1.39
CA GLY A 310 -4.88 -11.01 0.95
C GLY A 310 -3.90 -10.47 -0.08
N GLN A 311 -3.22 -11.36 -0.81
CA GLN A 311 -2.38 -11.05 -1.96
C GLN A 311 -3.12 -11.41 -3.26
N GLY A 312 -2.44 -11.76 -4.32
CA GLY A 312 -3.07 -11.97 -5.62
C GLY A 312 -3.46 -10.64 -6.26
N THR A 313 -4.65 -10.57 -6.83
CA THR A 313 -5.18 -9.38 -7.52
C THR A 313 -6.21 -8.60 -6.70
N HIS A 314 -6.29 -8.83 -5.39
CA HIS A 314 -7.17 -8.05 -4.50
C HIS A 314 -6.84 -6.56 -4.51
N GLN A 315 -7.87 -5.72 -4.60
CA GLN A 315 -7.77 -4.27 -4.58
C GLN A 315 -8.91 -3.67 -3.77
N PHE A 316 -8.61 -3.11 -2.58
CA PHE A 316 -9.59 -2.50 -1.69
C PHE A 316 -9.13 -1.14 -1.19
N ALA A 317 -10.07 -0.21 -1.05
CA ALA A 317 -9.86 1.05 -0.35
C ALA A 317 -10.01 0.86 1.17
N SER A 318 -9.38 1.74 1.96
CA SER A 318 -9.41 1.66 3.43
C SER A 318 -10.83 1.71 3.99
N VAL A 319 -11.73 2.46 3.38
CA VAL A 319 -13.14 2.52 3.81
C VAL A 319 -13.88 1.20 3.62
N GLN A 320 -13.59 0.44 2.55
CA GLN A 320 -14.16 -0.88 2.30
C GLN A 320 -13.65 -1.90 3.34
N LEU A 321 -12.34 -1.83 3.64
CA LEU A 321 -11.75 -2.64 4.71
C LEU A 321 -12.32 -2.28 6.08
N ALA A 322 -12.58 -1.00 6.36
CA ALA A 322 -13.22 -0.57 7.61
C ALA A 322 -14.64 -1.15 7.75
N ARG A 323 -15.46 -1.15 6.68
CA ARG A 323 -16.77 -1.81 6.66
C ARG A 323 -16.66 -3.28 6.99
N TYR A 324 -15.76 -3.99 6.33
CA TYR A 324 -15.49 -5.40 6.58
C TYR A 324 -15.07 -5.67 8.03
N VAL A 325 -14.12 -4.92 8.56
CA VAL A 325 -13.65 -5.08 9.95
C VAL A 325 -14.76 -4.77 10.96
N THR A 326 -15.62 -3.80 10.65
CA THR A 326 -16.84 -3.51 11.44
C THR A 326 -17.72 -4.76 11.55
N ALA A 327 -17.96 -5.44 10.42
CA ALA A 327 -18.76 -6.66 10.38
C ALA A 327 -18.10 -7.84 11.14
N LEU A 328 -16.75 -7.93 11.13
CA LEU A 328 -16.03 -8.89 11.97
C LEU A 328 -16.21 -8.59 13.47
N ALA A 329 -16.12 -7.32 13.84
CA ALA A 329 -16.20 -6.90 15.25
C ALA A 329 -17.59 -7.13 15.85
N ASN A 330 -18.65 -6.90 15.07
CA ASN A 330 -20.05 -7.03 15.51
C ASN A 330 -20.69 -8.39 15.22
N ARG A 331 -19.90 -9.37 14.73
CA ARG A 331 -20.34 -10.72 14.39
C ARG A 331 -21.38 -10.80 13.27
N GLY A 332 -21.14 -10.05 12.20
CA GLY A 332 -21.80 -10.30 10.94
C GLY A 332 -22.80 -9.24 10.48
N THR A 333 -23.01 -8.15 11.22
CA THR A 333 -23.80 -7.05 10.69
C THR A 333 -22.96 -6.21 9.71
N VAL A 334 -23.28 -6.26 8.43
CA VAL A 334 -22.65 -5.47 7.37
C VAL A 334 -23.47 -4.20 7.17
N TYR A 335 -22.89 -3.04 7.35
CA TYR A 335 -23.54 -1.75 7.15
C TYR A 335 -23.21 -1.16 5.77
N ASP A 336 -24.14 -0.42 5.19
CA ASP A 336 -23.81 0.63 4.24
C ASP A 336 -23.41 1.85 5.07
N LEU A 337 -22.14 2.28 4.90
CA LEU A 337 -21.58 3.35 5.72
C LEU A 337 -22.12 4.72 5.31
N SER A 338 -22.15 5.68 6.22
CA SER A 338 -22.48 7.08 5.95
C SER A 338 -21.51 8.03 6.63
N LEU A 339 -21.14 9.10 5.93
CA LEU A 339 -20.37 10.24 6.46
C LEU A 339 -21.30 11.33 7.01
N ILE A 340 -22.58 11.27 6.66
CA ILE A 340 -23.59 12.23 7.08
C ILE A 340 -24.38 11.58 8.20
N ASP A 341 -24.49 12.26 9.33
CA ASP A 341 -25.34 11.85 10.45
C ASP A 341 -26.80 12.27 10.20
N LYS A 342 -27.01 13.56 9.98
CA LYS A 342 -28.35 14.10 9.79
C LYS A 342 -28.33 15.45 9.06
N GLU A 343 -29.46 15.79 8.48
CA GLU A 343 -29.76 17.11 7.94
C GLU A 343 -30.81 17.78 8.84
N THR A 344 -30.54 19.04 9.22
CA THR A 344 -31.46 19.85 10.02
C THR A 344 -31.81 21.14 9.29
N ASP A 345 -33.00 21.68 9.57
CA ASP A 345 -33.34 23.03 9.09
C ASP A 345 -32.60 24.12 9.91
N SER A 346 -32.80 25.39 9.56
CA SER A 346 -32.18 26.54 10.24
C SER A 346 -32.61 26.69 11.70
N GLN A 347 -33.62 25.99 12.16
CA GLN A 347 -34.15 26.00 13.53
C GLN A 347 -33.68 24.77 14.33
N GLY A 348 -32.91 23.83 13.68
CA GLY A 348 -32.38 22.64 14.30
C GLY A 348 -33.35 21.46 14.28
N ASN A 349 -34.49 21.53 13.57
CA ASN A 349 -35.41 20.40 13.44
C ASN A 349 -34.83 19.39 12.43
N LEU A 350 -34.97 18.11 12.73
CA LEU A 350 -34.54 17.03 11.85
C LEU A 350 -35.32 17.06 10.54
N VAL A 351 -34.60 17.20 9.42
CA VAL A 351 -35.14 17.11 8.06
C VAL A 351 -34.97 15.71 7.53
N LYS A 352 -33.77 15.13 7.69
CA LYS A 352 -33.44 13.79 7.23
C LYS A 352 -32.39 13.14 8.15
N ASP A 353 -32.61 11.85 8.41
CA ASP A 353 -31.69 10.98 9.11
C ASP A 353 -30.88 10.18 8.06
N TYR A 354 -29.56 10.11 8.25
CA TYR A 354 -28.64 9.38 7.38
C TYR A 354 -27.92 8.25 8.14
N SER A 355 -28.47 7.82 9.26
CA SER A 355 -27.88 6.69 10.01
C SER A 355 -27.59 5.50 9.11
N PRO A 356 -26.42 4.84 9.27
CA PRO A 356 -26.03 3.73 8.45
C PRO A 356 -27.09 2.63 8.40
N ALA A 357 -27.42 2.17 7.19
CA ALA A 357 -28.37 1.10 6.97
C ALA A 357 -27.68 -0.26 7.10
N VAL A 358 -28.40 -1.27 7.63
CA VAL A 358 -27.94 -2.66 7.58
C VAL A 358 -28.09 -3.18 6.15
N ALA A 359 -26.95 -3.42 5.48
CA ALA A 359 -26.91 -3.97 4.13
C ALA A 359 -27.20 -5.48 4.11
N SER A 360 -26.63 -6.22 5.08
CA SER A 360 -26.84 -7.66 5.26
C SER A 360 -26.44 -8.12 6.66
N THR A 361 -26.92 -9.30 7.03
CA THR A 361 -26.50 -9.99 8.26
C THR A 361 -25.96 -11.37 7.89
N LEU A 362 -24.79 -11.72 8.44
CA LEU A 362 -24.10 -12.98 8.20
C LEU A 362 -24.41 -13.96 9.32
N ASP A 363 -24.99 -15.09 8.96
CA ASP A 363 -25.37 -16.15 9.91
C ASP A 363 -24.36 -17.30 9.86
N PHE A 364 -23.16 -17.09 10.46
CA PHE A 364 -22.15 -18.11 10.65
C PHE A 364 -22.27 -18.75 12.04
N GLN A 365 -21.72 -19.96 12.21
CA GLN A 365 -21.74 -20.64 13.47
C GLN A 365 -21.09 -19.79 14.58
N THR A 366 -21.67 -19.80 15.77
CA THR A 366 -21.13 -19.07 16.94
C THR A 366 -19.69 -19.47 17.22
N SER A 367 -19.36 -20.77 17.08
CA SER A 367 -18.00 -21.28 17.24
C SER A 367 -17.00 -20.74 16.23
N THR A 368 -17.44 -20.46 14.99
CA THR A 368 -16.62 -19.80 13.95
C THR A 368 -16.29 -18.37 14.37
N TRP A 369 -17.31 -17.58 14.79
CA TRP A 369 -17.11 -16.23 15.30
C TRP A 369 -16.17 -16.20 16.51
N ASP A 370 -16.37 -17.11 17.48
CA ASP A 370 -15.55 -17.19 18.67
C ASP A 370 -14.08 -17.48 18.34
N ALA A 371 -13.82 -18.43 17.45
CA ALA A 371 -12.45 -18.80 17.05
C ALA A 371 -11.74 -17.64 16.33
N VAL A 372 -12.43 -16.99 15.39
CA VAL A 372 -11.85 -15.87 14.62
C VAL A 372 -11.57 -14.67 15.52
N GLN A 373 -12.54 -14.26 16.35
CA GLN A 373 -12.35 -13.14 17.28
C GLN A 373 -11.30 -13.45 18.35
N GLN A 374 -11.22 -14.69 18.82
CA GLN A 374 -10.16 -15.13 19.73
C GLN A 374 -8.78 -15.00 19.10
N GLY A 375 -8.61 -15.49 17.87
CA GLY A 375 -7.34 -15.36 17.13
C GLY A 375 -6.94 -13.90 16.93
N MET A 376 -7.88 -13.04 16.49
CA MET A 376 -7.64 -11.61 16.34
C MET A 376 -7.25 -10.94 17.68
N ARG A 377 -7.90 -11.30 18.79
CA ARG A 377 -7.56 -10.77 20.12
C ARG A 377 -6.16 -11.18 20.55
N GLN A 378 -5.79 -12.44 20.30
CA GLN A 378 -4.49 -13.00 20.70
C GLN A 378 -3.32 -12.32 19.97
N VAL A 379 -3.50 -11.81 18.76
CA VAL A 379 -2.49 -10.96 18.10
C VAL A 379 -2.01 -9.81 18.99
N VAL A 380 -2.93 -9.23 19.78
CA VAL A 380 -2.63 -8.08 20.64
C VAL A 380 -2.23 -8.51 22.05
N THR A 381 -2.87 -9.54 22.59
CA THR A 381 -2.67 -9.93 24.00
C THR A 381 -1.47 -10.83 24.23
N ASN A 382 -1.10 -11.62 23.23
CA ASN A 382 0.00 -12.59 23.30
C ASN A 382 1.26 -12.14 22.57
N SER A 383 1.23 -10.96 21.91
CA SER A 383 2.42 -10.39 21.33
C SER A 383 3.45 -10.16 22.44
N SER A 384 4.29 -11.14 22.67
CA SER A 384 5.57 -10.91 23.33
C SER A 384 6.37 -10.02 22.39
N THR A 385 6.45 -8.76 22.75
CA THR A 385 7.29 -7.72 22.15
C THR A 385 8.71 -8.20 21.90
#